data_23dbc57c33c7d10fe511fdc29415a5ea
#
_entry.id   23dbc57c33c7d10fe511fdc29415a5ea
#
_cell.length_a   1.000
_cell.length_b   1.000
_cell.length_c   1.000
_cell.angle_alpha   90.00
_cell.angle_beta   90.00
_cell.angle_gamma   90.00
#
_symmetry.space_group_name_H-M   'P 1'
#
loop_
_entity.id
_entity.type
_entity.pdbx_description
1 polymer ?
#
loop_
_entity_poly.entity_id
_entity_poly.type
_entity_poly.pdbx_seq_one_letter_code
_entity_poly.pdbx_strand_id
1 'polypeptide(L)'
;MRFVFIDETENSTHVPGFYAVCAVAVDATKYNRVRQAVDKALDDCGWCRDHEFKGSVIFSSTKGDTSVTTEQRVDAANSMVAATVSKANARVSCAIAWTDKGGGVKQHLELVVQAVSRCLVPAGKAAGKDLVAVFADNKDQIKPRDLSDAIKKAVKSRGYALVEDVVIVSSSCDWPGVLLADVLAYLGMWTYAGHKLAGSQLSLFEGGIEPSADVLRKMGTVQEVLESGAALQFVPKLV
;
A
#
# COMPACT_ATOMS: atom_id res chain seq x y z
N MET A 1 -1.50 -11.06 18.55
CA MET A 1 -0.56 -11.13 17.42
C MET A 1 -1.13 -10.34 16.26
N ARG A 2 -0.30 -9.61 15.52
CA ARG A 2 -0.69 -8.85 14.33
C ARG A 2 0.13 -9.30 13.12
N PHE A 3 -0.49 -9.25 11.96
CA PHE A 3 0.20 -9.33 10.68
C PHE A 3 0.35 -7.93 10.11
N VAL A 4 1.50 -7.62 9.55
CA VAL A 4 1.77 -6.39 8.82
C VAL A 4 2.27 -6.76 7.43
N PHE A 5 1.62 -6.23 6.41
CA PHE A 5 1.97 -6.41 5.01
C PHE A 5 2.51 -5.10 4.47
N ILE A 6 3.59 -5.17 3.70
CA ILE A 6 4.29 -3.99 3.19
C ILE A 6 4.52 -4.16 1.70
N ASP A 7 4.25 -3.10 0.96
CA ASP A 7 4.63 -2.98 -0.43
C ASP A 7 4.88 -1.51 -0.78
N GLU A 8 5.53 -1.26 -1.92
CA GLU A 8 5.82 0.07 -2.39
C GLU A 8 5.37 0.28 -3.85
N THR A 9 5.29 1.55 -4.21
CA THR A 9 5.16 1.97 -5.60
C THR A 9 6.18 3.05 -5.93
N GLU A 10 6.81 2.91 -7.09
CA GLU A 10 7.77 3.87 -7.59
C GLU A 10 7.15 4.80 -8.63
N ASN A 11 7.92 5.83 -9.00
CA ASN A 11 7.58 6.75 -10.07
C ASN A 11 6.98 6.04 -11.28
N SER A 12 5.72 6.34 -11.57
CA SER A 12 5.14 6.01 -12.85
C SER A 12 5.40 7.16 -13.84
N THR A 13 5.35 6.87 -15.13
CA THR A 13 5.34 7.91 -16.18
C THR A 13 4.21 8.91 -16.00
N HIS A 14 3.15 8.51 -15.28
CA HIS A 14 1.95 9.31 -15.05
C HIS A 14 2.04 10.19 -13.79
N VAL A 15 2.85 9.81 -12.81
CA VAL A 15 3.03 10.57 -11.54
C VAL A 15 4.53 10.60 -11.20
N PRO A 16 5.32 11.39 -11.94
CA PRO A 16 6.75 11.47 -11.70
C PRO A 16 7.03 12.15 -10.36
N GLY A 17 8.12 11.77 -9.75
CA GLY A 17 8.60 12.42 -8.52
C GLY A 17 8.03 11.86 -7.22
N PHE A 18 7.17 10.83 -7.23
CA PHE A 18 6.64 10.21 -6.04
C PHE A 18 7.21 8.81 -5.81
N TYR A 19 7.38 8.50 -4.55
CA TYR A 19 7.70 7.18 -4.05
C TYR A 19 6.87 6.92 -2.79
N ALA A 20 6.12 5.83 -2.76
CA ALA A 20 5.23 5.53 -1.65
C ALA A 20 5.48 4.12 -1.13
N VAL A 21 5.46 3.97 0.19
CA VAL A 21 5.44 2.68 0.89
C VAL A 21 4.14 2.59 1.68
N CYS A 22 3.39 1.53 1.51
CA CYS A 22 2.19 1.27 2.28
C CYS A 22 2.41 0.09 3.24
N ALA A 23 1.84 0.22 4.44
CA ALA A 23 1.78 -0.84 5.42
C ALA A 23 0.33 -1.08 5.85
N VAL A 24 -0.09 -2.33 5.85
CA VAL A 24 -1.42 -2.79 6.27
C VAL A 24 -1.28 -3.69 7.49
N ALA A 25 -1.79 -3.26 8.64
CA ALA A 25 -1.78 -4.05 9.87
C ALA A 25 -3.16 -4.63 10.15
N VAL A 26 -3.22 -5.91 10.42
CA VAL A 26 -4.45 -6.63 10.77
C VAL A 26 -4.22 -7.57 11.94
N ASP A 27 -5.24 -7.78 12.77
CA ASP A 27 -5.21 -8.84 13.78
C ASP A 27 -5.13 -10.21 13.07
N ALA A 28 -4.20 -11.07 13.53
CA ALA A 28 -3.99 -12.38 12.91
C ALA A 28 -5.28 -13.23 12.86
N THR A 29 -6.16 -13.09 13.87
CA THR A 29 -7.45 -13.79 13.93
C THR A 29 -8.45 -13.32 12.88
N LYS A 30 -8.20 -12.15 12.29
CA LYS A 30 -9.06 -11.55 11.27
C LYS A 30 -8.48 -11.62 9.86
N TYR A 31 -7.27 -12.15 9.70
CA TYR A 31 -6.59 -12.20 8.39
C TYR A 31 -7.40 -12.94 7.32
N ASN A 32 -8.12 -13.99 7.71
CA ASN A 32 -8.99 -14.70 6.77
C ASN A 32 -10.06 -13.79 6.12
N ARG A 33 -10.49 -12.73 6.82
CA ARG A 33 -11.44 -11.75 6.27
C ARG A 33 -10.79 -10.86 5.20
N VAL A 34 -9.49 -10.54 5.37
CA VAL A 34 -8.72 -9.83 4.33
C VAL A 34 -8.62 -10.69 3.09
N ARG A 35 -8.20 -11.94 3.25
CA ARG A 35 -8.12 -12.90 2.15
C ARG A 35 -9.44 -13.02 1.39
N GLN A 36 -10.53 -13.27 2.11
CA GLN A 36 -11.86 -13.37 1.52
C GLN A 36 -12.31 -12.08 0.81
N ALA A 37 -11.93 -10.90 1.33
CA ALA A 37 -12.26 -9.63 0.72
C ALA A 37 -11.53 -9.43 -0.62
N VAL A 38 -10.24 -9.77 -0.66
CA VAL A 38 -9.42 -9.71 -1.89
C VAL A 38 -9.93 -10.72 -2.91
N ASP A 39 -10.06 -11.99 -2.50
CA ASP A 39 -10.54 -13.06 -3.39
C ASP A 39 -11.91 -12.71 -4.00
N LYS A 40 -12.87 -12.29 -3.16
CA LYS A 40 -14.19 -11.90 -3.63
C LYS A 40 -14.15 -10.73 -4.60
N ALA A 41 -13.36 -9.69 -4.34
CA ALA A 41 -13.29 -8.54 -5.23
C ALA A 41 -12.73 -8.89 -6.60
N LEU A 42 -11.72 -9.77 -6.65
CA LEU A 42 -11.15 -10.26 -7.92
C LEU A 42 -12.12 -11.18 -8.67
N ASP A 43 -12.84 -12.06 -7.96
CA ASP A 43 -13.85 -12.94 -8.57
C ASP A 43 -15.04 -12.13 -9.10
N ASP A 44 -15.53 -11.15 -8.34
CA ASP A 44 -16.67 -10.29 -8.74
C ASP A 44 -16.35 -9.47 -9.99
N CYS A 45 -15.09 -9.06 -10.20
CA CYS A 45 -14.70 -8.34 -11.41
C CYS A 45 -14.31 -9.27 -12.57
N GLY A 46 -14.23 -10.58 -12.36
CA GLY A 46 -13.83 -11.57 -13.36
C GLY A 46 -12.33 -11.58 -13.66
N TRP A 47 -11.48 -11.16 -12.71
CA TRP A 47 -10.04 -11.14 -12.90
C TRP A 47 -9.45 -12.55 -13.07
N CYS A 48 -8.70 -12.74 -14.17
CA CYS A 48 -7.99 -14.00 -14.41
C CYS A 48 -6.83 -14.15 -13.43
N ARG A 49 -6.85 -15.23 -12.64
CA ARG A 49 -5.83 -15.50 -11.60
C ARG A 49 -4.43 -15.81 -12.15
N ASP A 50 -4.30 -16.06 -13.45
CA ASP A 50 -3.00 -16.19 -14.12
C ASP A 50 -2.28 -14.84 -14.28
N HIS A 51 -2.98 -13.74 -14.07
CA HIS A 51 -2.43 -12.39 -14.08
C HIS A 51 -2.38 -11.82 -12.67
N GLU A 52 -1.24 -11.26 -12.30
CA GLU A 52 -1.10 -10.56 -11.05
C GLU A 52 -1.91 -9.25 -11.04
N PHE A 53 -2.74 -9.07 -10.01
CA PHE A 53 -3.46 -7.81 -9.80
C PHE A 53 -2.57 -6.83 -9.03
N LYS A 54 -1.98 -5.88 -9.73
CA LYS A 54 -1.11 -4.83 -9.16
C LYS A 54 -1.79 -3.46 -9.20
N GLY A 55 -1.39 -2.58 -8.31
CA GLY A 55 -1.80 -1.17 -8.36
C GLY A 55 -1.60 -0.55 -9.74
N SER A 56 -0.47 -0.85 -10.40
CA SER A 56 -0.15 -0.31 -11.73
C SER A 56 -1.07 -0.80 -12.87
N VAL A 57 -1.84 -1.87 -12.69
CA VAL A 57 -2.79 -2.34 -13.71
C VAL A 57 -4.19 -1.75 -13.55
N ILE A 58 -4.51 -1.15 -12.41
CA ILE A 58 -5.85 -0.62 -12.13
C ILE A 58 -6.30 0.35 -13.21
N PHE A 59 -5.42 1.28 -13.64
CA PHE A 59 -5.70 2.28 -14.67
C PHE A 59 -5.09 1.94 -16.05
N SER A 60 -4.50 0.77 -16.21
CA SER A 60 -3.86 0.40 -17.48
C SER A 60 -4.86 -0.22 -18.45
N SER A 61 -4.86 0.23 -19.69
CA SER A 61 -5.61 -0.40 -20.78
C SER A 61 -4.86 -1.53 -21.48
N THR A 62 -3.56 -1.70 -21.17
CA THR A 62 -2.68 -2.62 -21.91
C THR A 62 -1.95 -3.63 -21.03
N LYS A 63 -2.04 -3.52 -19.70
CA LYS A 63 -1.37 -4.42 -18.74
C LYS A 63 -2.37 -5.24 -17.97
N GLY A 64 -1.96 -6.42 -17.53
CA GLY A 64 -2.77 -7.35 -16.77
C GLY A 64 -3.83 -8.03 -17.64
N ASP A 65 -4.94 -8.40 -17.01
CA ASP A 65 -6.09 -8.99 -17.72
C ASP A 65 -6.86 -7.91 -18.48
N THR A 66 -6.66 -7.84 -19.78
CA THR A 66 -7.29 -6.81 -20.64
C THR A 66 -8.77 -7.09 -20.92
N SER A 67 -9.30 -8.23 -20.55
CA SER A 67 -10.74 -8.53 -20.65
C SER A 67 -11.56 -7.81 -19.58
N VAL A 68 -10.91 -7.41 -18.47
CA VAL A 68 -11.51 -6.64 -17.38
C VAL A 68 -11.31 -5.14 -17.63
N THR A 69 -12.39 -4.38 -17.62
CA THR A 69 -12.33 -2.93 -17.87
C THR A 69 -11.66 -2.18 -16.74
N THR A 70 -11.14 -0.98 -17.00
CA THR A 70 -10.57 -0.10 -15.96
C THR A 70 -11.58 0.17 -14.84
N GLU A 71 -12.83 0.36 -15.16
CA GLU A 71 -13.90 0.60 -14.21
C GLU A 71 -14.10 -0.58 -13.27
N GLN A 72 -14.16 -1.80 -13.80
CA GLN A 72 -14.26 -3.01 -13.00
C GLN A 72 -13.04 -3.21 -12.08
N ARG A 73 -11.83 -2.88 -12.54
CA ARG A 73 -10.61 -2.94 -11.72
C ARG A 73 -10.61 -1.93 -10.58
N VAL A 74 -11.08 -0.71 -10.83
CA VAL A 74 -11.25 0.32 -9.80
C VAL A 74 -12.30 -0.11 -8.76
N ASP A 75 -13.43 -0.67 -9.21
CA ASP A 75 -14.47 -1.19 -8.31
C ASP A 75 -13.94 -2.36 -7.46
N ALA A 76 -13.13 -3.24 -8.05
CA ALA A 76 -12.47 -4.32 -7.30
C ALA A 76 -11.52 -3.78 -6.24
N ALA A 77 -10.65 -2.81 -6.60
CA ALA A 77 -9.73 -2.16 -5.66
C ALA A 77 -10.48 -1.49 -4.49
N ASN A 78 -11.53 -0.72 -4.79
CA ASN A 78 -12.37 -0.09 -3.77
C ASN A 78 -13.05 -1.12 -2.86
N SER A 79 -13.62 -2.19 -3.45
CA SER A 79 -14.32 -3.23 -2.71
C SER A 79 -13.40 -3.98 -1.75
N MET A 80 -12.19 -4.37 -2.19
CA MET A 80 -11.24 -5.07 -1.32
C MET A 80 -10.74 -4.18 -0.17
N VAL A 81 -10.46 -2.90 -0.44
CA VAL A 81 -10.01 -1.95 0.58
C VAL A 81 -11.12 -1.69 1.61
N ALA A 82 -12.31 -1.32 1.16
CA ALA A 82 -13.45 -1.03 2.04
C ALA A 82 -13.81 -2.25 2.91
N ALA A 83 -13.86 -3.45 2.33
CA ALA A 83 -14.14 -4.67 3.08
C ALA A 83 -13.04 -5.00 4.09
N THR A 84 -11.77 -4.78 3.75
CA THR A 84 -10.64 -5.04 4.64
C THR A 84 -10.68 -4.11 5.86
N VAL A 85 -10.92 -2.82 5.66
CA VAL A 85 -11.03 -1.86 6.76
C VAL A 85 -12.26 -2.14 7.62
N SER A 86 -13.44 -2.30 7.01
CA SER A 86 -14.69 -2.44 7.75
C SER A 86 -14.84 -3.81 8.44
N LYS A 87 -14.50 -4.92 7.75
CA LYS A 87 -14.72 -6.28 8.26
C LYS A 87 -13.53 -6.85 9.03
N ALA A 88 -12.30 -6.54 8.61
CA ALA A 88 -11.09 -6.99 9.29
C ALA A 88 -10.55 -5.99 10.31
N ASN A 89 -11.09 -4.75 10.32
CA ASN A 89 -10.59 -3.65 11.15
C ASN A 89 -9.09 -3.44 10.94
N ALA A 90 -8.65 -3.52 9.67
CA ALA A 90 -7.27 -3.31 9.31
C ALA A 90 -6.91 -1.82 9.47
N ARG A 91 -5.67 -1.58 9.82
CA ARG A 91 -5.09 -0.23 9.83
C ARG A 91 -4.14 -0.10 8.67
N VAL A 92 -4.27 1.00 7.95
CA VAL A 92 -3.47 1.30 6.77
C VAL A 92 -2.61 2.52 7.07
N SER A 93 -1.39 2.53 6.60
CA SER A 93 -0.52 3.71 6.62
C SER A 93 0.32 3.75 5.36
N CYS A 94 0.22 4.83 4.60
CA CYS A 94 1.10 5.11 3.47
C CYS A 94 2.08 6.23 3.85
N ALA A 95 3.36 6.00 3.64
CA ALA A 95 4.40 7.00 3.74
C ALA A 95 4.85 7.36 2.32
N ILE A 96 4.82 8.63 1.98
CA ILE A 96 5.05 9.11 0.62
C ILE A 96 6.19 10.13 0.64
N ALA A 97 7.10 10.03 -0.30
CA ALA A 97 8.17 11.00 -0.51
C ALA A 97 8.19 11.51 -1.94
N TRP A 98 8.60 12.75 -2.10
CA TRP A 98 8.95 13.29 -3.41
C TRP A 98 10.39 12.94 -3.76
N THR A 99 10.64 12.46 -4.97
CA THR A 99 11.98 12.12 -5.44
C THR A 99 12.10 12.28 -6.94
N ASP A 100 13.16 12.94 -7.40
CA ASP A 100 13.42 13.13 -8.83
C ASP A 100 14.07 11.89 -9.49
N LYS A 101 14.58 10.96 -8.69
CA LYS A 101 15.46 9.86 -9.17
C LYS A 101 14.98 8.46 -8.75
N GLY A 102 13.74 8.32 -8.33
CA GLY A 102 13.31 7.09 -7.66
C GLY A 102 13.78 7.03 -6.20
N GLY A 103 13.13 6.19 -5.39
CA GLY A 103 13.50 6.03 -3.98
C GLY A 103 14.83 5.29 -3.83
N GLY A 104 15.88 5.95 -3.36
CA GLY A 104 17.09 5.26 -2.95
C GLY A 104 16.85 4.37 -1.73
N VAL A 105 17.75 3.39 -1.49
CA VAL A 105 17.66 2.42 -0.38
C VAL A 105 17.37 3.11 0.96
N LYS A 106 18.08 4.18 1.28
CA LYS A 106 17.88 4.94 2.54
C LYS A 106 16.47 5.51 2.65
N GLN A 107 15.97 6.12 1.59
CA GLN A 107 14.63 6.70 1.55
C GLN A 107 13.56 5.63 1.70
N HIS A 108 13.71 4.49 1.01
CA HIS A 108 12.79 3.36 1.17
C HIS A 108 12.74 2.89 2.63
N LEU A 109 13.88 2.63 3.26
CA LEU A 109 13.93 2.17 4.64
C LEU A 109 13.30 3.17 5.64
N GLU A 110 13.47 4.47 5.42
CA GLU A 110 12.84 5.51 6.22
C GLU A 110 11.32 5.51 6.06
N LEU A 111 10.81 5.36 4.82
CA LEU A 111 9.37 5.26 4.56
C LEU A 111 8.77 3.97 5.15
N VAL A 112 9.48 2.84 5.06
CA VAL A 112 9.07 1.60 5.71
C VAL A 112 8.93 1.80 7.23
N VAL A 113 9.92 2.41 7.88
CA VAL A 113 9.85 2.71 9.33
C VAL A 113 8.63 3.55 9.65
N GLN A 114 8.34 4.57 8.85
CA GLN A 114 7.20 5.45 9.09
C GLN A 114 5.86 4.73 8.87
N ALA A 115 5.70 4.03 7.73
CA ALA A 115 4.49 3.30 7.42
C ALA A 115 4.17 2.25 8.49
N VAL A 116 5.14 1.42 8.86
CA VAL A 116 4.99 0.38 9.89
C VAL A 116 4.71 0.98 11.26
N SER A 117 5.46 2.00 11.67
CA SER A 117 5.24 2.62 12.99
C SER A 117 3.85 3.22 13.14
N ARG A 118 3.25 3.74 12.07
CA ARG A 118 1.93 4.37 12.13
C ARG A 118 0.78 3.40 11.99
N CYS A 119 0.92 2.34 11.22
CA CYS A 119 -0.13 1.33 11.14
C CYS A 119 -0.27 0.53 12.45
N LEU A 120 0.78 0.48 13.29
CA LEU A 120 0.75 -0.16 14.59
C LEU A 120 0.30 0.80 15.70
N VAL A 121 -0.79 0.46 16.39
CA VAL A 121 -1.20 1.15 17.62
C VAL A 121 -0.18 0.87 18.70
N PRO A 122 0.24 1.85 19.52
CA PRO A 122 1.13 1.58 20.66
C PRO A 122 0.59 0.45 21.54
N ALA A 123 1.43 -0.50 21.91
CA ALA A 123 1.04 -1.71 22.65
C ALA A 123 0.59 -1.43 24.12
N GLY A 124 0.80 -0.21 24.62
CA GLY A 124 0.39 0.19 25.96
C GLY A 124 1.02 -0.70 27.04
N LYS A 125 0.20 -1.19 27.99
CA LYS A 125 0.66 -2.07 29.09
C LYS A 125 1.13 -3.46 28.64
N ALA A 126 0.83 -3.86 27.41
CA ALA A 126 1.26 -5.12 26.80
C ALA A 126 2.60 -5.00 26.06
N ALA A 127 3.35 -3.91 26.26
CA ALA A 127 4.61 -3.68 25.58
C ALA A 127 5.58 -4.89 25.72
N GLY A 128 6.09 -5.34 24.59
CA GLY A 128 7.00 -6.49 24.49
C GLY A 128 6.34 -7.88 24.60
N LYS A 129 5.01 -7.95 24.86
CA LYS A 129 4.23 -9.20 24.91
C LYS A 129 3.42 -9.44 23.64
N ASP A 130 3.02 -8.37 22.97
CA ASP A 130 2.31 -8.46 21.71
C ASP A 130 3.28 -8.73 20.56
N LEU A 131 2.92 -9.70 19.72
CA LEU A 131 3.75 -10.18 18.63
C LEU A 131 3.28 -9.62 17.29
N VAL A 132 4.24 -9.37 16.40
CA VAL A 132 4.02 -8.96 15.01
C VAL A 132 4.78 -9.88 14.08
N ALA A 133 4.12 -10.38 13.04
CA ALA A 133 4.76 -10.98 11.88
C ALA A 133 4.65 -10.00 10.70
N VAL A 134 5.74 -9.79 9.99
CA VAL A 134 5.82 -8.83 8.88
C VAL A 134 6.12 -9.56 7.58
N PHE A 135 5.35 -9.23 6.55
CA PHE A 135 5.46 -9.75 5.18
C PHE A 135 5.72 -8.56 4.25
N ALA A 136 6.77 -8.63 3.47
CA ALA A 136 7.13 -7.57 2.53
C ALA A 136 7.38 -8.14 1.14
N ASP A 137 7.01 -7.41 0.09
CA ASP A 137 7.42 -7.77 -1.25
C ASP A 137 8.93 -7.70 -1.42
N ASN A 138 9.46 -8.51 -2.33
CA ASN A 138 10.89 -8.56 -2.60
C ASN A 138 11.31 -7.34 -3.42
N LYS A 139 12.30 -6.60 -2.92
CA LYS A 139 12.92 -5.51 -3.65
C LYS A 139 14.41 -5.79 -3.85
N ASP A 140 14.78 -6.10 -5.08
CA ASP A 140 16.15 -6.54 -5.44
C ASP A 140 17.27 -5.59 -4.99
N GLN A 141 16.98 -4.30 -4.88
CA GLN A 141 17.95 -3.29 -4.49
C GLN A 141 18.20 -3.21 -2.98
N ILE A 142 17.37 -3.87 -2.16
CA ILE A 142 17.41 -3.78 -0.70
C ILE A 142 17.88 -5.11 -0.12
N LYS A 143 18.93 -5.05 0.67
CA LYS A 143 19.39 -6.24 1.37
C LYS A 143 18.34 -6.65 2.42
N PRO A 144 17.93 -7.92 2.48
CA PRO A 144 16.95 -8.41 3.46
C PRO A 144 17.29 -8.01 4.91
N ARG A 145 18.57 -8.00 5.27
CA ARG A 145 19.02 -7.59 6.60
C ARG A 145 18.69 -6.11 6.90
N ASP A 146 18.94 -5.20 5.95
CA ASP A 146 18.71 -3.77 6.16
C ASP A 146 17.22 -3.49 6.33
N LEU A 147 16.38 -4.17 5.55
CA LEU A 147 14.92 -4.12 5.69
C LEU A 147 14.48 -4.68 7.05
N SER A 148 15.00 -5.83 7.45
CA SER A 148 14.71 -6.44 8.75
C SER A 148 15.08 -5.51 9.91
N ASP A 149 16.25 -4.89 9.89
CA ASP A 149 16.70 -3.97 10.93
C ASP A 149 15.82 -2.71 11.02
N ALA A 150 15.41 -2.15 9.86
CA ALA A 150 14.50 -1.01 9.80
C ALA A 150 13.12 -1.37 10.42
N ILE A 151 12.57 -2.52 10.07
CA ILE A 151 11.29 -3.00 10.58
C ILE A 151 11.38 -3.33 12.08
N LYS A 152 12.45 -3.99 12.55
CA LYS A 152 12.69 -4.23 13.99
C LYS A 152 12.65 -2.93 14.79
N LYS A 153 13.29 -1.87 14.27
CA LYS A 153 13.25 -0.54 14.88
C LYS A 153 11.83 0.03 14.95
N ALA A 154 11.07 -0.06 13.85
CA ALA A 154 9.69 0.43 13.78
C ALA A 154 8.77 -0.31 14.75
N VAL A 155 8.82 -1.64 14.76
CA VAL A 155 8.00 -2.52 15.60
C VAL A 155 8.31 -2.28 17.09
N LYS A 156 9.60 -2.24 17.46
CA LYS A 156 10.05 -1.98 18.82
C LYS A 156 9.61 -0.59 19.32
N SER A 157 9.62 0.44 18.46
CA SER A 157 9.20 1.80 18.84
C SER A 157 7.72 1.86 19.25
N ARG A 158 6.91 0.87 18.85
CA ARG A 158 5.50 0.73 19.21
C ARG A 158 5.23 -0.25 20.34
N GLY A 159 6.29 -0.82 20.93
CA GLY A 159 6.20 -1.74 22.05
C GLY A 159 5.84 -3.19 21.68
N TYR A 160 6.02 -3.57 20.40
CA TYR A 160 5.82 -4.94 19.94
C TYR A 160 7.15 -5.69 19.84
N ALA A 161 7.06 -7.02 19.78
CA ALA A 161 8.16 -7.90 19.40
C ALA A 161 7.86 -8.58 18.06
N LEU A 162 8.88 -8.72 17.21
CA LEU A 162 8.75 -9.55 16.01
C LEU A 162 8.70 -11.03 16.40
N VAL A 163 7.85 -11.79 15.70
CA VAL A 163 7.79 -13.25 15.85
C VAL A 163 9.05 -13.87 15.29
N GLU A 164 9.50 -13.38 14.13
CA GLU A 164 10.63 -13.86 13.36
C GLU A 164 11.18 -12.67 12.55
N ASP A 165 12.25 -12.89 11.80
CA ASP A 165 12.69 -11.94 10.81
C ASP A 165 11.60 -11.70 9.75
N VAL A 166 11.72 -10.60 8.99
CA VAL A 166 10.75 -10.23 7.97
C VAL A 166 10.65 -11.34 6.92
N VAL A 167 9.43 -11.79 6.64
CA VAL A 167 9.16 -12.73 5.56
C VAL A 167 9.14 -11.96 4.24
N ILE A 168 10.14 -12.20 3.39
CA ILE A 168 10.17 -11.66 2.04
C ILE A 168 9.36 -12.58 1.14
N VAL A 169 8.40 -12.03 0.42
CA VAL A 169 7.57 -12.75 -0.54
C VAL A 169 7.98 -12.39 -1.96
N SER A 170 7.87 -13.33 -2.88
CA SER A 170 8.31 -13.16 -4.27
C SER A 170 7.19 -12.75 -5.23
N SER A 171 5.95 -12.80 -4.80
CA SER A 171 4.78 -12.46 -5.62
C SER A 171 3.62 -12.05 -4.73
N SER A 172 2.97 -10.94 -5.09
CA SER A 172 1.77 -10.45 -4.40
C SER A 172 0.53 -11.31 -4.72
N CYS A 173 0.51 -12.09 -5.81
CA CYS A 173 -0.60 -12.97 -6.17
C CYS A 173 -0.93 -13.99 -5.07
N ASP A 174 0.08 -14.54 -4.44
CA ASP A 174 -0.08 -15.58 -3.42
C ASP A 174 -0.34 -15.01 -2.02
N TRP A 175 -0.20 -13.70 -1.87
CA TRP A 175 -0.24 -13.00 -0.58
C TRP A 175 -1.24 -11.84 -0.60
N PRO A 176 -2.54 -12.10 -0.37
CA PRO A 176 -3.60 -11.07 -0.44
C PRO A 176 -3.32 -9.81 0.38
N GLY A 177 -2.59 -9.93 1.50
CA GLY A 177 -2.20 -8.78 2.30
C GLY A 177 -1.15 -7.89 1.63
N VAL A 178 -0.19 -8.49 0.91
CA VAL A 178 0.84 -7.77 0.15
C VAL A 178 0.22 -7.14 -1.10
N LEU A 179 -0.62 -7.89 -1.85
CA LEU A 179 -1.40 -7.34 -2.95
C LEU A 179 -2.21 -6.11 -2.53
N LEU A 180 -2.86 -6.19 -1.37
CA LEU A 180 -3.61 -5.06 -0.82
C LEU A 180 -2.68 -3.87 -0.49
N ALA A 181 -1.47 -4.11 0.01
CA ALA A 181 -0.50 -3.06 0.29
C ALA A 181 0.00 -2.39 -1.00
N ASP A 182 0.25 -3.15 -2.08
CA ASP A 182 0.59 -2.62 -3.42
C ASP A 182 -0.53 -1.72 -3.97
N VAL A 183 -1.78 -2.23 -3.99
CA VAL A 183 -2.94 -1.46 -4.42
C VAL A 183 -3.06 -0.15 -3.63
N LEU A 184 -2.91 -0.19 -2.31
CA LEU A 184 -3.00 0.99 -1.45
C LEU A 184 -1.83 1.95 -1.63
N ALA A 185 -0.62 1.45 -1.84
CA ALA A 185 0.54 2.29 -2.14
C ALA A 185 0.31 3.08 -3.44
N TYR A 186 -0.16 2.40 -4.47
CA TYR A 186 -0.44 3.00 -5.77
C TYR A 186 -1.58 4.02 -5.72
N LEU A 187 -2.71 3.67 -5.10
CA LEU A 187 -3.85 4.59 -4.98
C LEU A 187 -3.53 5.77 -4.06
N GLY A 188 -2.79 5.55 -2.97
CA GLY A 188 -2.31 6.59 -2.08
C GLY A 188 -1.40 7.60 -2.79
N MET A 189 -0.51 7.12 -3.65
CA MET A 189 0.33 7.96 -4.50
C MET A 189 -0.53 8.85 -5.42
N TRP A 190 -1.50 8.29 -6.12
CA TRP A 190 -2.41 9.05 -6.99
C TRP A 190 -3.24 10.07 -6.24
N THR A 191 -3.81 9.69 -5.11
CA THR A 191 -4.61 10.60 -4.26
C THR A 191 -3.76 11.79 -3.80
N TYR A 192 -2.56 11.52 -3.31
CA TYR A 192 -1.65 12.57 -2.87
C TYR A 192 -1.23 13.50 -4.01
N ALA A 193 -0.91 12.93 -5.16
CA ALA A 193 -0.55 13.69 -6.35
C ALA A 193 -1.70 14.61 -6.78
N GLY A 194 -2.93 14.11 -6.81
CA GLY A 194 -4.12 14.91 -7.12
C GLY A 194 -4.30 16.11 -6.17
N HIS A 195 -4.16 15.91 -4.87
CA HIS A 195 -4.25 16.99 -3.89
C HIS A 195 -3.16 18.06 -4.03
N LYS A 196 -1.91 17.66 -4.27
CA LYS A 196 -0.78 18.58 -4.43
C LYS A 196 -0.94 19.47 -5.65
N LEU A 197 -1.51 18.98 -6.71
CA LEU A 197 -1.58 19.68 -8.00
C LEU A 197 -2.86 20.47 -8.18
N ALA A 198 -3.95 20.08 -7.55
CA ALA A 198 -5.13 20.93 -7.45
C ALA A 198 -4.82 22.30 -6.79
N GLY A 199 -3.81 22.33 -5.88
CA GLY A 199 -3.32 23.57 -5.27
C GLY A 199 -2.32 24.39 -6.09
N SER A 200 -1.72 23.81 -7.17
CA SER A 200 -0.59 24.46 -7.87
C SER A 200 -0.88 24.87 -9.32
N GLN A 201 -2.10 24.69 -9.83
CA GLN A 201 -2.49 24.94 -11.24
C GLN A 201 -1.61 24.21 -12.30
N LEU A 202 -0.77 23.29 -11.90
CA LEU A 202 0.03 22.47 -12.81
C LEU A 202 -0.76 21.20 -13.15
N SER A 203 -1.00 20.99 -14.43
CA SER A 203 -1.56 19.73 -14.91
C SER A 203 -0.58 18.60 -14.63
N LEU A 204 -0.98 17.60 -13.86
CA LEU A 204 -0.25 16.34 -13.64
C LEU A 204 -0.05 15.56 -14.94
N PHE A 205 -0.80 15.90 -15.93
CA PHE A 205 -1.07 15.06 -17.07
C PHE A 205 -0.61 15.68 -18.39
N GLU A 206 0.50 16.43 -18.37
CA GLU A 206 1.14 16.80 -19.64
C GLU A 206 1.49 15.53 -20.43
N GLY A 207 0.58 15.11 -21.29
CA GLY A 207 0.69 13.96 -22.18
C GLY A 207 0.15 12.62 -21.64
N GLY A 208 -0.51 12.57 -20.47
CA GLY A 208 -1.12 11.38 -19.88
C GLY A 208 -2.65 11.37 -20.00
N ILE A 209 -3.25 10.18 -19.88
CA ILE A 209 -4.72 10.02 -19.78
C ILE A 209 -5.14 10.47 -18.39
N GLU A 210 -5.83 11.60 -18.26
CA GLU A 210 -6.47 11.99 -17.01
C GLU A 210 -7.45 10.89 -16.58
N PRO A 211 -7.40 10.42 -15.32
CA PRO A 211 -8.45 9.56 -14.80
C PRO A 211 -9.78 10.29 -14.98
N SER A 212 -10.78 9.64 -15.56
CA SER A 212 -12.08 10.26 -15.71
C SER A 212 -12.62 10.72 -14.36
N ALA A 213 -13.45 11.76 -14.33
CA ALA A 213 -14.09 12.23 -13.10
C ALA A 213 -14.83 11.09 -12.36
N ASP A 214 -15.29 10.09 -13.09
CA ASP A 214 -15.96 8.91 -12.55
C ASP A 214 -14.99 7.96 -11.83
N VAL A 215 -13.80 7.77 -12.38
CA VAL A 215 -12.71 7.00 -11.72
C VAL A 215 -12.27 7.71 -10.45
N LEU A 216 -12.08 9.04 -10.47
CA LEU A 216 -11.75 9.83 -9.29
C LEU A 216 -12.84 9.77 -8.22
N ARG A 217 -14.12 9.78 -8.63
CA ARG A 217 -15.25 9.62 -7.70
C ARG A 217 -15.29 8.24 -7.06
N LYS A 218 -15.02 7.18 -7.81
CA LYS A 218 -14.96 5.80 -7.32
C LYS A 218 -13.78 5.56 -6.39
N MET A 219 -12.69 6.32 -6.51
CA MET A 219 -11.58 6.32 -5.58
C MET A 219 -11.91 6.97 -4.23
N GLY A 220 -13.06 7.61 -4.07
CA GLY A 220 -13.45 8.30 -2.85
C GLY A 220 -13.39 7.41 -1.61
N THR A 221 -13.81 6.15 -1.70
CA THR A 221 -13.71 5.20 -0.58
C THR A 221 -12.27 4.94 -0.15
N VAL A 222 -11.34 4.83 -1.10
CA VAL A 222 -9.92 4.65 -0.80
C VAL A 222 -9.34 5.91 -0.18
N GLN A 223 -9.71 7.07 -0.69
CA GLN A 223 -9.32 8.37 -0.14
C GLN A 223 -9.82 8.54 1.30
N GLU A 224 -11.07 8.26 1.59
CA GLU A 224 -11.64 8.30 2.94
C GLU A 224 -10.90 7.36 3.90
N VAL A 225 -10.56 6.14 3.46
CA VAL A 225 -9.78 5.19 4.26
C VAL A 225 -8.39 5.72 4.56
N LEU A 226 -7.71 6.25 3.56
CA LEU A 226 -6.36 6.80 3.71
C LEU A 226 -6.36 8.08 4.56
N GLU A 227 -7.37 8.92 4.45
CA GLU A 227 -7.51 10.14 5.25
C GLU A 227 -7.97 9.89 6.69
N SER A 228 -9.00 9.05 6.89
CA SER A 228 -9.56 8.76 8.21
C SER A 228 -8.58 8.05 9.14
N GLY A 229 -7.66 7.26 8.58
CA GLY A 229 -6.63 6.55 9.34
C GLY A 229 -5.41 7.39 9.72
N ALA A 230 -5.35 8.70 9.39
CA ALA A 230 -4.12 9.49 9.38
C ALA A 230 -2.98 8.75 8.65
N ALA A 231 -3.37 8.01 7.61
CA ALA A 231 -2.52 7.05 6.94
C ALA A 231 -1.54 7.71 5.96
N LEU A 232 -1.93 8.87 5.40
CA LEU A 232 -1.07 9.58 4.45
C LEU A 232 -0.05 10.44 5.17
N GLN A 233 1.21 10.11 5.00
CA GLN A 233 2.34 10.92 5.44
C GLN A 233 3.18 11.34 4.26
N PHE A 234 3.36 12.63 4.14
CA PHE A 234 4.39 13.18 3.27
C PHE A 234 5.71 13.33 4.04
N VAL A 235 6.74 12.70 3.52
CA VAL A 235 8.11 12.89 3.99
C VAL A 235 8.74 13.89 3.02
N PRO A 236 9.11 15.09 3.46
CA PRO A 236 9.77 16.06 2.59
C PRO A 236 11.04 15.44 2.01
N LYS A 237 11.39 15.87 0.80
CA LYS A 237 12.61 15.46 0.11
C LYS A 237 13.78 15.54 1.08
N LEU A 238 14.45 14.43 1.31
CA LEU A 238 15.72 14.43 2.02
C LEU A 238 16.75 15.13 1.12
N VAL A 239 17.22 16.26 1.54
CA VAL A 239 18.26 17.05 0.88
C VAL A 239 19.61 16.36 1.06
#